data_73979814881f8763b71e927c50a68dc2
#
_entry.id   73979814881f8763b71e927c50a68dc2
#
_cell.length_a   1.000
_cell.length_b   1.000
_cell.length_c   1.000
_cell.angle_alpha   90.00
_cell.angle_beta   90.00
_cell.angle_gamma   90.00
#
_symmetry.space_group_name_H-M   'P 1'
#
loop_
_entity.id
_entity.type
_entity.pdbx_description
1 polymer ?
#
loop_
_entity_poly.entity_id
_entity_poly.type
_entity_poly.pdbx_seq_one_letter_code
_entity_poly.pdbx_strand_id
1 'polypeptide(L)'
;SLDETTTRADIELLWKVFAKDGQQLPTFDAFENGVESLIPAALRRTSSYLTHPVFNTHHSETGMLRYIRALSDKDLALDRSMIPLGSCTMKLNATSEMIPITWPEFANVHPFAPADQQQGYKELDELLRAWLCQATGYAGISLQPNAGSQGEYAGLLAIKGYHESRGEGHRNICLIPSSAHGTNPASAQMVGMQVVVTKCDENGNVDMQHWQAQCGTHSQN
;
A
#
# COMPACT_ATOMS: atom_id res chain seq x y z
N SER A 1 -6.15 21.78 -5.57
CA SER A 1 -7.54 21.27 -5.57
C SER A 1 -8.14 21.42 -4.19
N LEU A 2 -9.45 21.47 -4.11
CA LEU A 2 -10.21 21.48 -2.87
C LEU A 2 -10.91 20.14 -2.76
N ASP A 3 -11.06 19.63 -1.53
CA ASP A 3 -11.73 18.36 -1.22
C ASP A 3 -12.53 18.48 0.09
N GLU A 4 -13.02 17.35 0.59
CA GLU A 4 -13.81 17.27 1.82
C GLU A 4 -13.05 17.66 3.09
N THR A 5 -11.74 17.75 3.05
CA THR A 5 -10.91 18.18 4.18
C THR A 5 -10.68 19.69 4.20
N THR A 6 -11.06 20.40 3.12
CA THR A 6 -10.88 21.83 2.99
C THR A 6 -11.76 22.60 3.98
N THR A 7 -11.14 23.48 4.76
CA THR A 7 -11.81 24.29 5.77
C THR A 7 -12.12 25.70 5.26
N ARG A 8 -12.97 26.43 6.00
CA ARG A 8 -13.21 27.86 5.74
C ARG A 8 -11.92 28.68 5.79
N ALA A 9 -11.03 28.36 6.75
CA ALA A 9 -9.77 29.06 6.91
C ALA A 9 -8.85 28.86 5.69
N ASP A 10 -8.87 27.69 5.06
CA ASP A 10 -8.11 27.41 3.84
C ASP A 10 -8.61 28.28 2.68
N ILE A 11 -9.93 28.44 2.53
CA ILE A 11 -10.52 29.29 1.51
C ILE A 11 -10.16 30.74 1.74
N GLU A 12 -10.27 31.24 2.97
CA GLU A 12 -9.89 32.61 3.31
C GLU A 12 -8.39 32.88 3.09
N LEU A 13 -7.55 31.89 3.37
CA LEU A 13 -6.12 31.95 3.07
C LEU A 13 -5.86 32.05 1.56
N LEU A 14 -6.55 31.24 0.76
CA LEU A 14 -6.45 31.31 -0.70
C LEU A 14 -6.87 32.70 -1.22
N TRP A 15 -7.97 33.28 -0.72
CA TRP A 15 -8.36 34.63 -1.11
C TRP A 15 -7.29 35.66 -0.77
N LYS A 16 -6.63 35.54 0.39
CA LYS A 16 -5.52 36.42 0.78
C LYS A 16 -4.33 36.32 -0.18
N VAL A 17 -3.99 35.09 -0.61
CA VAL A 17 -2.87 34.86 -1.54
C VAL A 17 -3.12 35.57 -2.90
N PHE A 18 -4.36 35.58 -3.37
CA PHE A 18 -4.72 36.18 -4.65
C PHE A 18 -5.18 37.66 -4.56
N ALA A 19 -5.27 38.17 -3.34
CA ALA A 19 -5.69 39.57 -3.14
C ALA A 19 -4.63 40.54 -3.61
N LYS A 20 -5.11 41.69 -4.18
CA LYS A 20 -4.24 42.85 -4.45
C LYS A 20 -4.08 43.68 -3.18
N ASP A 21 -2.98 44.41 -3.07
CA ASP A 21 -2.74 45.30 -1.96
C ASP A 21 -3.90 46.27 -1.76
N GLY A 22 -4.43 46.32 -0.52
CA GLY A 22 -5.57 47.17 -0.17
C GLY A 22 -6.95 46.66 -0.60
N GLN A 23 -7.04 45.48 -1.21
CA GLN A 23 -8.31 44.89 -1.62
C GLN A 23 -9.08 44.40 -0.38
N GLN A 24 -10.33 44.86 -0.22
CA GLN A 24 -11.24 44.24 0.77
C GLN A 24 -11.66 42.87 0.28
N LEU A 25 -11.38 41.88 1.10
CA LEU A 25 -11.79 40.48 0.83
C LEU A 25 -13.22 40.24 1.30
N PRO A 26 -13.98 39.43 0.56
CA PRO A 26 -15.30 38.99 1.02
C PRO A 26 -15.17 38.12 2.28
N THR A 27 -16.21 38.08 3.08
CA THR A 27 -16.32 37.07 4.17
C THR A 27 -16.94 35.81 3.58
N PHE A 28 -16.57 34.67 4.15
CA PHE A 28 -17.15 33.39 3.74
C PHE A 28 -18.69 33.40 3.84
N ASP A 29 -19.22 33.97 4.94
CA ASP A 29 -20.65 34.05 5.20
C ASP A 29 -21.43 34.85 4.13
N ALA A 30 -20.79 35.78 3.43
CA ALA A 30 -21.41 36.52 2.34
C ALA A 30 -21.76 35.62 1.14
N PHE A 31 -21.08 34.48 1.00
CA PHE A 31 -21.32 33.52 -0.08
C PHE A 31 -22.15 32.34 0.33
N GLU A 32 -22.12 31.94 1.62
CA GLU A 32 -22.75 30.70 2.11
C GLU A 32 -24.25 30.66 1.80
N ASN A 33 -24.93 31.78 1.89
CA ASN A 33 -26.38 31.87 1.69
C ASN A 33 -26.82 32.01 0.21
N GLY A 34 -25.91 32.11 -0.73
CA GLY A 34 -26.20 32.34 -2.15
C GLY A 34 -25.70 31.30 -3.12
N VAL A 35 -24.97 30.28 -2.63
CA VAL A 35 -24.40 29.26 -3.49
C VAL A 35 -25.42 28.16 -3.77
N GLU A 36 -25.91 28.12 -5.01
CA GLU A 36 -26.66 26.94 -5.47
C GLU A 36 -25.73 25.72 -5.51
N SER A 37 -26.25 24.60 -5.04
CA SER A 37 -25.55 23.32 -5.16
C SER A 37 -25.26 23.00 -6.62
N LEU A 38 -24.01 22.80 -6.96
CA LEU A 38 -23.55 22.39 -8.30
C LEU A 38 -23.98 20.97 -8.67
N ILE A 39 -24.51 20.18 -7.69
CA ILE A 39 -25.02 18.84 -7.96
C ILE A 39 -26.38 18.97 -8.65
N PRO A 40 -26.55 18.48 -9.89
CA PRO A 40 -27.83 18.49 -10.59
C PRO A 40 -28.94 17.86 -9.74
N ALA A 41 -30.14 18.44 -9.78
CA ALA A 41 -31.25 17.99 -8.96
C ALA A 41 -31.55 16.50 -9.12
N ALA A 42 -31.42 15.96 -10.34
CA ALA A 42 -31.61 14.54 -10.64
C ALA A 42 -30.59 13.60 -9.97
N LEU A 43 -29.42 14.13 -9.57
CA LEU A 43 -28.35 13.37 -8.90
C LEU A 43 -28.37 13.57 -7.38
N ARG A 44 -29.21 14.45 -6.86
CA ARG A 44 -29.35 14.67 -5.43
C ARG A 44 -30.14 13.51 -4.80
N ARG A 45 -29.61 13.00 -3.68
CA ARG A 45 -30.34 12.00 -2.93
C ARG A 45 -31.62 12.61 -2.33
N THR A 46 -32.74 11.96 -2.60
CA THR A 46 -34.05 12.30 -2.01
C THR A 46 -34.50 11.26 -0.99
N SER A 47 -33.87 10.07 -0.97
CA SER A 47 -34.20 9.00 -0.03
C SER A 47 -33.44 9.16 1.28
N SER A 48 -34.00 8.72 2.40
CA SER A 48 -33.27 8.56 3.66
C SER A 48 -32.15 7.53 3.53
N TYR A 49 -31.08 7.67 4.34
CA TYR A 49 -29.94 6.76 4.36
C TYR A 49 -29.48 6.53 5.80
N LEU A 50 -28.70 5.46 6.02
CA LEU A 50 -28.20 5.06 7.34
C LEU A 50 -29.34 4.95 8.38
N THR A 51 -30.49 4.42 7.96
CA THR A 51 -31.68 4.31 8.81
C THR A 51 -31.65 3.10 9.74
N HIS A 52 -30.75 2.14 9.51
CA HIS A 52 -30.61 0.99 10.39
C HIS A 52 -30.13 1.43 11.79
N PRO A 53 -30.71 0.86 12.87
CA PRO A 53 -30.39 1.26 14.24
C PRO A 53 -28.90 1.22 14.58
N VAL A 54 -28.12 0.34 13.96
CA VAL A 54 -26.68 0.23 14.19
C VAL A 54 -25.92 1.54 13.96
N PHE A 55 -26.38 2.37 13.03
CA PHE A 55 -25.79 3.67 12.73
C PHE A 55 -26.19 4.77 13.72
N ASN A 56 -27.12 4.48 14.61
CA ASN A 56 -27.74 5.46 15.51
C ASN A 56 -27.71 5.02 16.99
N THR A 57 -26.91 4.00 17.34
CA THR A 57 -26.94 3.40 18.67
C THR A 57 -25.62 3.52 19.44
N HIS A 58 -24.48 3.52 18.73
CA HIS A 58 -23.15 3.39 19.35
C HIS A 58 -22.40 4.72 19.35
N HIS A 59 -22.95 5.73 20.07
CA HIS A 59 -22.40 7.10 20.07
C HIS A 59 -21.39 7.40 21.17
N SER A 60 -21.21 6.50 22.16
CA SER A 60 -20.18 6.64 23.17
C SER A 60 -18.96 5.80 22.86
N GLU A 61 -17.77 6.22 23.30
CA GLU A 61 -16.53 5.45 23.17
C GLU A 61 -16.67 4.02 23.69
N THR A 62 -17.19 3.87 24.92
CA THR A 62 -17.41 2.55 25.53
C THR A 62 -18.45 1.73 24.74
N GLY A 63 -19.52 2.36 24.26
CA GLY A 63 -20.56 1.70 23.44
C GLY A 63 -19.98 1.17 22.12
N MET A 64 -19.18 1.99 21.45
CA MET A 64 -18.52 1.60 20.21
C MET A 64 -17.48 0.49 20.46
N LEU A 65 -16.66 0.58 21.49
CA LEU A 65 -15.68 -0.44 21.85
C LEU A 65 -16.34 -1.80 22.09
N ARG A 66 -17.44 -1.84 22.85
CA ARG A 66 -18.22 -3.07 23.09
C ARG A 66 -18.85 -3.62 21.81
N TYR A 67 -19.33 -2.76 20.95
CA TYR A 67 -19.89 -3.15 19.66
C TYR A 67 -18.83 -3.79 18.74
N ILE A 68 -17.68 -3.15 18.61
CA ILE A 68 -16.52 -3.68 17.85
C ILE A 68 -16.12 -5.05 18.42
N ARG A 69 -16.04 -5.18 19.74
CA ARG A 69 -15.70 -6.44 20.39
C ARG A 69 -16.74 -7.51 20.09
N ALA A 70 -18.01 -7.21 20.20
CA ALA A 70 -19.11 -8.14 19.89
C ALA A 70 -19.08 -8.62 18.43
N LEU A 71 -18.67 -7.76 17.49
CA LEU A 71 -18.47 -8.17 16.10
C LEU A 71 -17.27 -9.08 15.92
N SER A 72 -16.13 -8.71 16.51
CA SER A 72 -14.90 -9.51 16.42
C SER A 72 -15.03 -10.88 17.10
N ASP A 73 -15.93 -11.03 18.08
CA ASP A 73 -16.20 -12.30 18.75
C ASP A 73 -16.98 -13.30 17.89
N LYS A 74 -17.56 -12.87 16.78
CA LYS A 74 -18.30 -13.73 15.84
C LYS A 74 -17.39 -14.46 14.84
N ASP A 75 -16.14 -14.10 14.76
CA ASP A 75 -15.18 -14.64 13.82
C ASP A 75 -13.80 -14.80 14.48
N LEU A 76 -12.84 -15.31 13.71
CA LEU A 76 -11.44 -15.42 14.13
C LEU A 76 -10.87 -14.03 14.39
N ALA A 77 -10.20 -13.85 15.52
CA ALA A 77 -9.53 -12.63 15.86
C ALA A 77 -8.10 -12.87 16.29
N LEU A 78 -7.18 -12.00 15.88
CA LEU A 78 -5.74 -12.16 16.07
C LEU A 78 -5.30 -12.17 17.55
N ASP A 79 -6.12 -11.61 18.43
CA ASP A 79 -5.84 -11.53 19.88
C ASP A 79 -6.17 -12.81 20.66
N ARG A 80 -6.84 -13.80 20.04
CA ARG A 80 -7.31 -15.01 20.72
C ARG A 80 -7.34 -16.30 19.89
N SER A 81 -6.84 -16.26 18.68
CA SER A 81 -6.82 -17.43 17.80
C SER A 81 -5.49 -17.59 17.10
N MET A 82 -5.17 -18.83 16.74
CA MET A 82 -4.04 -19.14 15.86
C MET A 82 -4.41 -18.76 14.43
N ILE A 83 -3.47 -18.13 13.74
CA ILE A 83 -3.66 -17.74 12.34
C ILE A 83 -3.50 -19.00 11.47
N PRO A 84 -4.51 -19.34 10.64
CA PRO A 84 -4.48 -20.56 9.85
C PRO A 84 -3.51 -20.51 8.66
N LEU A 85 -3.07 -19.32 8.25
CA LEU A 85 -2.17 -19.10 7.11
C LEU A 85 -0.93 -18.33 7.52
N GLY A 86 0.25 -18.85 7.22
CA GLY A 86 1.52 -18.21 7.54
C GLY A 86 1.83 -16.98 6.65
N SER A 87 1.51 -17.06 5.36
CA SER A 87 1.85 -16.05 4.37
C SER A 87 1.06 -14.74 4.50
N CYS A 88 -0.20 -14.80 4.89
CA CYS A 88 -1.08 -13.64 5.05
C CYS A 88 -1.12 -13.12 6.49
N THR A 89 -0.13 -13.47 7.30
CA THR A 89 -0.08 -13.10 8.70
C THR A 89 0.11 -11.59 8.85
N MET A 90 -0.89 -10.92 9.37
CA MET A 90 -0.75 -9.54 9.83
C MET A 90 0.10 -9.53 11.10
N LYS A 91 1.23 -8.86 11.08
CA LYS A 91 2.09 -8.71 12.25
C LYS A 91 1.43 -7.71 13.20
N LEU A 92 1.21 -8.15 14.44
CA LEU A 92 0.65 -7.28 15.47
C LEU A 92 1.75 -6.36 16.01
N ASN A 93 1.48 -5.08 15.98
CA ASN A 93 2.31 -4.06 16.59
C ASN A 93 1.59 -3.47 17.81
N ALA A 94 2.33 -3.02 18.80
CA ALA A 94 1.75 -2.28 19.91
C ALA A 94 1.11 -0.98 19.39
N THR A 95 -0.03 -0.60 19.97
CA THR A 95 -0.72 0.65 19.58
C THR A 95 0.20 1.87 19.73
N SER A 96 1.06 1.89 20.75
CA SER A 96 2.05 2.95 20.96
C SER A 96 3.09 3.07 19.84
N GLU A 97 3.43 1.97 19.17
CA GLU A 97 4.33 1.98 18.01
C GLU A 97 3.63 2.54 16.76
N MET A 98 2.31 2.44 16.69
CA MET A 98 1.52 2.92 15.57
C MET A 98 1.04 4.37 15.72
N ILE A 99 1.00 4.91 16.93
CA ILE A 99 0.53 6.29 17.21
C ILE A 99 1.22 7.33 16.31
N PRO A 100 2.56 7.30 16.08
CA PRO A 100 3.24 8.29 15.25
C PRO A 100 2.69 8.40 13.81
N ILE A 101 2.09 7.33 13.27
CA ILE A 101 1.48 7.35 11.93
C ILE A 101 0.31 8.33 11.85
N THR A 102 -0.35 8.61 12.99
CA THR A 102 -1.50 9.52 13.07
C THR A 102 -1.10 10.99 13.28
N TRP A 103 0.16 11.28 13.53
CA TRP A 103 0.62 12.66 13.71
C TRP A 103 0.53 13.41 12.38
N PRO A 104 -0.01 14.65 12.37
CA PRO A 104 -0.16 15.43 11.14
C PRO A 104 1.13 15.60 10.35
N GLU A 105 2.27 15.70 11.04
CA GLU A 105 3.60 15.85 10.46
C GLU A 105 4.01 14.63 9.60
N PHE A 106 3.42 13.46 9.87
CA PHE A 106 3.59 12.26 9.06
C PHE A 106 2.38 12.00 8.16
N ALA A 107 1.16 12.06 8.72
CA ALA A 107 -0.06 11.67 8.01
C ALA A 107 -0.42 12.61 6.85
N ASN A 108 -0.12 13.92 7.00
CA ASN A 108 -0.60 14.94 6.05
C ASN A 108 0.47 15.38 5.02
N VAL A 109 1.63 14.74 4.98
CA VAL A 109 2.65 15.07 3.98
C VAL A 109 2.34 14.36 2.67
N HIS A 110 2.18 15.14 1.60
CA HIS A 110 1.95 14.57 0.27
C HIS A 110 3.22 13.89 -0.25
N PRO A 111 3.13 12.70 -0.90
CA PRO A 111 4.30 11.98 -1.42
C PRO A 111 5.15 12.77 -2.42
N PHE A 112 4.56 13.73 -3.12
CA PHE A 112 5.24 14.61 -4.08
C PHE A 112 5.41 16.05 -3.56
N ALA A 113 5.40 16.25 -2.24
CA ALA A 113 5.77 17.53 -1.66
C ALA A 113 7.23 17.87 -2.03
N PRO A 114 7.63 19.16 -2.12
CA PRO A 114 9.00 19.56 -2.39
C PRO A 114 9.99 18.90 -1.40
N ALA A 115 11.19 18.55 -1.87
CA ALA A 115 12.17 17.79 -1.10
C ALA A 115 12.60 18.48 0.21
N ASP A 116 12.61 19.80 0.24
CA ASP A 116 12.89 20.63 1.42
C ASP A 116 11.79 20.54 2.49
N GLN A 117 10.59 20.10 2.11
CA GLN A 117 9.45 19.87 3.00
C GLN A 117 9.32 18.41 3.47
N GLN A 118 10.19 17.51 3.01
CA GLN A 118 10.16 16.07 3.30
C GLN A 118 11.43 15.56 3.97
N GLN A 119 12.23 16.41 4.59
CA GLN A 119 13.54 16.03 5.14
C GLN A 119 13.43 14.88 6.16
N GLY A 120 12.42 14.91 7.04
CA GLY A 120 12.19 13.84 8.02
C GLY A 120 11.88 12.48 7.37
N TYR A 121 11.06 12.45 6.32
CA TYR A 121 10.81 11.22 5.56
C TYR A 121 12.06 10.71 4.85
N LYS A 122 12.86 11.60 4.30
CA LYS A 122 14.12 11.24 3.65
C LYS A 122 15.09 10.61 4.64
N GLU A 123 15.24 11.19 5.82
CA GLU A 123 16.10 10.65 6.89
C GLU A 123 15.60 9.28 7.34
N LEU A 124 14.27 9.12 7.54
CA LEU A 124 13.66 7.85 7.89
C LEU A 124 13.94 6.76 6.85
N ASP A 125 13.77 7.08 5.56
CA ASP A 125 14.04 6.17 4.44
C ASP A 125 15.51 5.75 4.39
N GLU A 126 16.43 6.71 4.51
CA GLU A 126 17.89 6.45 4.49
C GLU A 126 18.33 5.57 5.66
N LEU A 127 17.85 5.86 6.88
CA LEU A 127 18.16 5.06 8.07
C LEU A 127 17.61 3.63 7.95
N LEU A 128 16.36 3.48 7.54
CA LEU A 128 15.73 2.17 7.40
C LEU A 128 16.45 1.33 6.33
N ARG A 129 16.78 1.91 5.20
CA ARG A 129 17.57 1.22 4.16
C ARG A 129 18.93 0.79 4.66
N ALA A 130 19.64 1.67 5.38
CA ALA A 130 20.93 1.34 5.95
C ALA A 130 20.85 0.16 6.92
N TRP A 131 19.87 0.16 7.83
CA TRP A 131 19.67 -0.94 8.77
C TRP A 131 19.29 -2.25 8.09
N LEU A 132 18.43 -2.20 7.08
CA LEU A 132 18.03 -3.39 6.31
C LEU A 132 19.22 -3.94 5.50
N CYS A 133 20.05 -3.11 4.88
CA CYS A 133 21.27 -3.54 4.22
C CYS A 133 22.24 -4.22 5.20
N GLN A 134 22.42 -3.63 6.38
CA GLN A 134 23.28 -4.20 7.43
C GLN A 134 22.76 -5.56 7.92
N ALA A 135 21.45 -5.67 8.14
CA ALA A 135 20.83 -6.90 8.65
C ALA A 135 20.84 -8.04 7.63
N THR A 136 20.72 -7.74 6.34
CA THR A 136 20.58 -8.75 5.27
C THR A 136 21.89 -9.01 4.51
N GLY A 137 22.86 -8.11 4.58
CA GLY A 137 24.09 -8.15 3.80
C GLY A 137 23.92 -7.72 2.34
N TYR A 138 22.77 -7.22 1.95
CA TYR A 138 22.56 -6.71 0.59
C TYR A 138 23.20 -5.34 0.38
N ALA A 139 23.63 -5.09 -0.86
CA ALA A 139 24.25 -3.82 -1.25
C ALA A 139 23.23 -2.67 -1.38
N GLY A 140 21.95 -2.97 -1.55
CA GLY A 140 20.87 -1.99 -1.69
C GLY A 140 19.52 -2.57 -1.39
N ILE A 141 18.61 -1.71 -0.92
CA ILE A 141 17.22 -2.05 -0.59
C ILE A 141 16.29 -1.00 -1.22
N SER A 142 15.17 -1.45 -1.75
CA SER A 142 14.06 -0.58 -2.18
C SER A 142 12.90 -0.73 -1.19
N LEU A 143 12.35 0.40 -0.75
CA LEU A 143 11.13 0.46 0.08
C LEU A 143 9.87 0.76 -0.75
N GLN A 144 9.97 0.78 -2.09
CA GLN A 144 8.84 1.06 -2.99
C GLN A 144 7.75 -0.03 -2.99
N PRO A 145 8.07 -1.34 -2.94
CA PRO A 145 7.05 -2.36 -2.96
C PRO A 145 6.12 -2.28 -1.74
N ASN A 146 4.80 -2.27 -1.96
CA ASN A 146 3.78 -2.20 -0.91
C ASN A 146 3.32 -3.58 -0.40
N ALA A 147 3.70 -4.65 -1.10
CA ALA A 147 3.33 -6.02 -0.76
C ALA A 147 4.40 -7.01 -1.22
N GLY A 148 4.36 -8.26 -0.70
CA GLY A 148 5.30 -9.30 -1.07
C GLY A 148 5.32 -9.58 -2.58
N SER A 149 4.17 -9.64 -3.23
CA SER A 149 4.06 -9.83 -4.68
C SER A 149 4.71 -8.69 -5.50
N GLN A 150 4.63 -7.46 -5.02
CA GLN A 150 5.33 -6.33 -5.64
C GLN A 150 6.84 -6.42 -5.44
N GLY A 151 7.30 -6.96 -4.30
CA GLY A 151 8.71 -7.24 -4.05
C GLY A 151 9.25 -8.31 -5.01
N GLU A 152 8.49 -9.38 -5.24
CA GLU A 152 8.83 -10.40 -6.25
C GLU A 152 8.95 -9.79 -7.65
N TYR A 153 7.95 -9.00 -8.04
CA TYR A 153 7.94 -8.31 -9.33
C TYR A 153 9.14 -7.36 -9.50
N ALA A 154 9.41 -6.53 -8.49
CA ALA A 154 10.56 -5.61 -8.50
C ALA A 154 11.90 -6.35 -8.60
N GLY A 155 12.04 -7.46 -7.86
CA GLY A 155 13.23 -8.31 -7.93
C GLY A 155 13.45 -8.92 -9.31
N LEU A 156 12.38 -9.45 -9.92
CA LEU A 156 12.44 -10.03 -11.27
C LEU A 156 12.70 -8.96 -12.34
N LEU A 157 12.16 -7.75 -12.19
CA LEU A 157 12.49 -6.63 -13.08
C LEU A 157 13.98 -6.27 -13.01
N ALA A 158 14.55 -6.25 -11.80
CA ALA A 158 15.98 -5.99 -11.62
C ALA A 158 16.84 -7.09 -12.26
N ILE A 159 16.48 -8.37 -12.08
CA ILE A 159 17.17 -9.51 -12.70
C ILE A 159 17.09 -9.41 -14.23
N LYS A 160 15.92 -9.15 -14.77
CA LYS A 160 15.73 -8.99 -16.22
C LYS A 160 16.57 -7.82 -16.75
N GLY A 161 16.47 -6.67 -16.12
CA GLY A 161 17.27 -5.49 -16.50
C GLY A 161 18.79 -5.75 -16.44
N TYR A 162 19.26 -6.52 -15.44
CA TYR A 162 20.64 -6.95 -15.35
C TYR A 162 21.06 -7.78 -16.58
N HIS A 163 20.29 -8.79 -16.96
CA HIS A 163 20.59 -9.61 -18.13
C HIS A 163 20.53 -8.80 -19.43
N GLU A 164 19.51 -7.98 -19.61
CA GLU A 164 19.38 -7.12 -20.79
C GLU A 164 20.56 -6.14 -20.93
N SER A 165 21.02 -5.53 -19.84
CA SER A 165 22.17 -4.60 -19.83
C SER A 165 23.48 -5.25 -20.25
N ARG A 166 23.55 -6.58 -20.15
CA ARG A 166 24.74 -7.38 -20.54
C ARG A 166 24.62 -8.02 -21.91
N GLY A 167 23.53 -7.74 -22.65
CA GLY A 167 23.23 -8.39 -23.93
C GLY A 167 22.71 -9.83 -23.79
N GLU A 168 22.32 -10.23 -22.58
CA GLU A 168 21.82 -11.57 -22.23
C GLU A 168 20.29 -11.61 -22.13
N GLY A 169 19.56 -10.74 -22.83
CA GLY A 169 18.09 -10.66 -22.78
C GLY A 169 17.36 -11.93 -23.23
N HIS A 170 18.07 -12.86 -23.88
CA HIS A 170 17.56 -14.20 -24.21
C HIS A 170 17.38 -15.09 -22.97
N ARG A 171 18.00 -14.76 -21.84
CA ARG A 171 17.86 -15.46 -20.54
C ARG A 171 16.53 -15.10 -19.88
N ASN A 172 15.46 -15.63 -20.41
CA ASN A 172 14.09 -15.28 -20.04
C ASN A 172 13.28 -16.46 -19.47
N ILE A 173 13.93 -17.59 -19.16
CA ILE A 173 13.28 -18.74 -18.53
C ILE A 173 13.33 -18.60 -17.00
N CYS A 174 12.17 -18.77 -16.37
CA CYS A 174 12.05 -18.83 -14.92
C CYS A 174 11.60 -20.23 -14.49
N LEU A 175 12.49 -20.98 -13.82
CA LEU A 175 12.19 -22.30 -13.29
C LEU A 175 11.46 -22.15 -11.96
N ILE A 176 10.25 -22.69 -11.87
CA ILE A 176 9.38 -22.54 -10.70
C ILE A 176 8.92 -23.91 -10.22
N PRO A 177 9.12 -24.27 -8.92
CA PRO A 177 8.63 -25.52 -8.38
C PRO A 177 7.10 -25.63 -8.43
N SER A 178 6.57 -26.83 -8.67
CA SER A 178 5.13 -27.06 -8.68
C SER A 178 4.44 -26.77 -7.35
N SER A 179 5.19 -26.74 -6.24
CA SER A 179 4.73 -26.35 -4.90
C SER A 179 4.76 -24.84 -4.64
N ALA A 180 5.27 -24.03 -5.58
CA ALA A 180 5.36 -22.59 -5.39
C ALA A 180 4.00 -21.93 -5.30
N HIS A 181 3.94 -20.83 -4.56
CA HIS A 181 2.75 -20.00 -4.49
C HIS A 181 2.42 -19.40 -5.88
N GLY A 182 1.14 -19.23 -6.17
CA GLY A 182 0.66 -18.71 -7.46
C GLY A 182 1.20 -17.34 -7.87
N THR A 183 1.67 -16.54 -6.92
CA THR A 183 2.32 -15.24 -7.20
C THR A 183 3.65 -15.38 -7.95
N ASN A 184 4.40 -16.46 -7.71
CA ASN A 184 5.71 -16.65 -8.34
C ASN A 184 5.61 -16.76 -9.87
N PRO A 185 4.80 -17.66 -10.44
CA PRO A 185 4.62 -17.70 -11.89
C PRO A 185 3.95 -16.43 -12.45
N ALA A 186 3.01 -15.83 -11.70
CA ALA A 186 2.37 -14.58 -12.13
C ALA A 186 3.38 -13.44 -12.26
N SER A 187 4.23 -13.23 -11.25
CA SER A 187 5.27 -12.20 -11.27
C SER A 187 6.29 -12.43 -12.40
N ALA A 188 6.69 -13.68 -12.65
CA ALA A 188 7.57 -14.03 -13.76
C ALA A 188 6.95 -13.69 -15.13
N GLN A 189 5.68 -14.02 -15.32
CA GLN A 189 4.95 -13.69 -16.56
C GLN A 189 4.79 -12.18 -16.75
N MET A 190 4.50 -11.43 -15.66
CA MET A 190 4.37 -9.97 -15.70
C MET A 190 5.63 -9.27 -16.19
N VAL A 191 6.81 -9.78 -15.87
CA VAL A 191 8.09 -9.24 -16.39
C VAL A 191 8.45 -9.78 -17.78
N GLY A 192 7.62 -10.64 -18.36
CA GLY A 192 7.84 -11.21 -19.68
C GLY A 192 8.78 -12.41 -19.70
N MET A 193 8.98 -13.08 -18.57
CA MET A 193 9.69 -14.35 -18.50
C MET A 193 8.76 -15.52 -18.85
N GLN A 194 9.32 -16.58 -19.39
CA GLN A 194 8.63 -17.85 -19.64
C GLN A 194 8.77 -18.75 -18.41
N VAL A 195 7.64 -19.21 -17.90
CA VAL A 195 7.60 -20.11 -16.74
C VAL A 195 7.77 -21.55 -17.18
N VAL A 196 8.75 -22.22 -16.61
CA VAL A 196 8.93 -23.67 -16.75
C VAL A 196 8.79 -24.29 -15.37
N VAL A 197 7.77 -25.15 -15.23
CA VAL A 197 7.46 -25.79 -13.96
C VAL A 197 8.41 -26.97 -13.69
N THR A 198 9.06 -26.95 -12.55
CA THR A 198 9.86 -28.08 -12.07
C THR A 198 9.02 -28.94 -11.11
N LYS A 199 9.22 -30.27 -11.18
CA LYS A 199 8.49 -31.19 -10.30
C LYS A 199 8.98 -31.13 -8.87
N CYS A 200 8.10 -31.47 -7.96
CA CYS A 200 8.45 -31.77 -6.56
C CYS A 200 8.29 -33.26 -6.30
N ASP A 201 9.03 -33.75 -5.31
CA ASP A 201 8.88 -35.11 -4.79
C ASP A 201 7.60 -35.24 -3.93
N GLU A 202 7.35 -36.44 -3.43
CA GLU A 202 6.17 -36.73 -2.58
C GLU A 202 6.17 -36.00 -1.23
N ASN A 203 7.33 -35.48 -0.80
CA ASN A 203 7.50 -34.69 0.41
C ASN A 203 7.41 -33.17 0.14
N GLY A 204 7.19 -32.75 -1.11
CA GLY A 204 7.10 -31.35 -1.52
C GLY A 204 8.45 -30.68 -1.78
N ASN A 205 9.56 -31.41 -1.71
CA ASN A 205 10.88 -30.86 -2.06
C ASN A 205 11.05 -30.81 -3.58
N VAL A 206 11.89 -29.90 -4.05
CA VAL A 206 12.22 -29.81 -5.49
C VAL A 206 12.90 -31.08 -5.96
N ASP A 207 12.36 -31.72 -7.00
CA ASP A 207 13.02 -32.85 -7.68
C ASP A 207 14.29 -32.35 -8.39
N MET A 208 15.44 -32.59 -7.76
CA MET A 208 16.73 -32.09 -8.24
C MET A 208 17.13 -32.68 -9.58
N GLN A 209 16.72 -33.92 -9.91
CA GLN A 209 17.01 -34.54 -11.20
C GLN A 209 16.21 -33.85 -12.30
N HIS A 210 14.92 -33.62 -12.05
CA HIS A 210 14.07 -32.90 -12.99
C HIS A 210 14.54 -31.43 -13.14
N TRP A 211 14.91 -30.77 -12.05
CA TRP A 211 15.43 -29.40 -12.08
C TRP A 211 16.70 -29.30 -12.93
N GLN A 212 17.68 -30.20 -12.72
CA GLN A 212 18.92 -30.25 -13.51
C GLN A 212 18.65 -30.51 -15.00
N ALA A 213 17.69 -31.40 -15.32
CA ALA A 213 17.30 -31.67 -16.69
C ALA A 213 16.70 -30.41 -17.36
N GLN A 214 15.87 -29.65 -16.64
CA GLN A 214 15.34 -28.38 -17.17
C GLN A 214 16.43 -27.33 -17.35
N CYS A 215 17.38 -27.22 -16.42
CA CYS A 215 18.56 -26.35 -16.60
C CYS A 215 19.35 -26.71 -17.86
N GLY A 216 19.56 -28.00 -18.10
CA GLY A 216 20.25 -28.48 -19.32
C GLY A 216 19.48 -28.13 -20.61
N THR A 217 18.17 -28.37 -20.59
CA THR A 217 17.29 -28.09 -21.74
C THR A 217 17.26 -26.59 -22.10
N HIS A 218 17.32 -25.73 -21.10
CA HIS A 218 17.21 -24.27 -21.26
C HIS A 218 18.54 -23.54 -21.03
N SER A 219 19.66 -24.21 -21.11
CA SER A 219 21.00 -23.66 -20.81
C SER A 219 21.44 -22.52 -21.75
N GLN A 220 20.79 -22.40 -22.90
CA GLN A 220 21.05 -21.34 -23.87
C GLN A 220 20.06 -20.16 -23.76
N ASN A 221 19.08 -20.25 -22.86
CA ASN A 221 18.04 -19.24 -22.64
C ASN A 221 18.17 -18.58 -21.27
#